data_9b375308896e69ac709c5eada6271e68
#
_entry.id   9b375308896e69ac709c5eada6271e68
#
_cell.length_a   1.000
_cell.length_b   1.000
_cell.length_c   1.000
_cell.angle_alpha   90.00
_cell.angle_beta   90.00
_cell.angle_gamma   90.00
#
_symmetry.space_group_name_H-M   'P 1'
#
loop_
_entity.id
_entity.type
_entity.pdbx_description
1 polymer ?
#
loop_
_entity_poly.entity_id
_entity_poly.type
_entity_poly.pdbx_seq_one_letter_code
_entity_poly.pdbx_strand_id
1 'polypeptide(L)'
;CDVLKLNFTNNLKNDLENVEILGIAYCVGSIDLKPFKLTKANDFVSSYVLNLVAVTEILRTFQDNLKKNKGSIVLFSTVAAKKGFTNHSIISSAKAGVEGLTVALAAELAPYIRINCIAPSLTKSKIAKSVIKNTSIEESIAKLHPLKRIGEATDSANLAHFLLTSKSSWITGQIIAVDGGRSS
;
A
#
# COMPACT_ATOMS: atom_id res chain seq x y z
N CYS A 1 9.09 14.12 3.81
CA CYS A 1 8.44 14.74 2.64
C CYS A 1 6.93 14.56 2.72
N ASP A 2 6.17 15.59 2.35
CA ASP A 2 4.70 15.56 2.28
C ASP A 2 4.28 15.37 0.80
N VAL A 3 3.73 14.22 0.49
CA VAL A 3 3.36 13.82 -0.88
C VAL A 3 2.19 14.60 -1.48
N LEU A 4 1.49 15.41 -0.69
CA LEU A 4 0.42 16.28 -1.15
C LEU A 4 0.90 17.67 -1.56
N LYS A 5 2.17 18.01 -1.30
CA LYS A 5 2.74 19.29 -1.72
C LYS A 5 3.16 19.26 -3.18
N LEU A 6 2.94 20.38 -3.88
CA LEU A 6 3.45 20.55 -5.24
C LEU A 6 4.98 20.31 -5.27
N ASN A 7 5.44 19.63 -6.32
CA ASN A 7 6.87 19.36 -6.55
C ASN A 7 7.58 18.58 -5.41
N PHE A 8 6.84 17.82 -4.59
CA PHE A 8 7.45 17.02 -3.52
C PHE A 8 8.53 16.05 -4.04
N THR A 9 8.38 15.57 -5.28
CA THR A 9 9.36 14.68 -5.93
C THR A 9 10.69 15.38 -6.23
N ASN A 10 10.69 16.69 -6.48
CA ASN A 10 11.94 17.45 -6.68
C ASN A 10 12.76 17.47 -5.39
N ASN A 11 12.11 17.69 -4.23
CA ASN A 11 12.80 17.64 -2.95
C ASN A 11 13.38 16.25 -2.69
N LEU A 12 12.59 15.18 -2.93
CA LEU A 12 13.08 13.81 -2.81
C LEU A 12 14.26 13.53 -3.74
N LYS A 13 14.23 14.05 -4.97
CA LYS A 13 15.30 13.88 -5.94
C LYS A 13 16.59 14.55 -5.48
N ASN A 14 16.48 15.75 -4.92
CA ASN A 14 17.62 16.47 -4.35
C ASN A 14 18.17 15.75 -3.10
N ASP A 15 17.30 15.32 -2.18
CA ASP A 15 17.69 14.61 -0.95
C ASP A 15 18.37 13.25 -1.24
N LEU A 16 18.03 12.63 -2.38
CA LEU A 16 18.53 11.32 -2.81
C LEU A 16 19.52 11.44 -4.00
N GLU A 17 20.04 12.63 -4.27
CA GLU A 17 21.08 12.82 -5.27
C GLU A 17 22.28 11.93 -4.95
N ASN A 18 22.75 11.15 -5.93
CA ASN A 18 23.84 10.19 -5.78
C ASN A 18 23.53 8.97 -4.88
N VAL A 19 22.28 8.76 -4.46
CA VAL A 19 21.89 7.54 -3.75
C VAL A 19 21.45 6.48 -4.76
N GLU A 20 22.00 5.28 -4.63
CA GLU A 20 21.58 4.12 -5.38
C GLU A 20 20.29 3.55 -4.79
N ILE A 21 19.19 3.62 -5.56
CA ILE A 21 17.89 3.14 -5.10
C ILE A 21 17.68 1.70 -5.63
N LEU A 22 17.76 0.73 -4.71
CA LEU A 22 17.54 -0.69 -5.00
C LEU A 22 16.08 -1.11 -4.85
N GLY A 23 15.29 -0.34 -4.13
CA GLY A 23 13.88 -0.64 -3.92
C GLY A 23 13.08 0.48 -3.28
N ILE A 24 11.77 0.42 -3.47
CA ILE A 24 10.83 1.38 -2.89
C ILE A 24 9.71 0.62 -2.19
N ALA A 25 9.48 0.92 -0.92
CA ALA A 25 8.26 0.55 -0.20
C ALA A 25 7.40 1.79 0.00
N TYR A 26 6.27 1.89 -0.69
CA TYR A 26 5.36 3.02 -0.54
C TYR A 26 4.35 2.76 0.56
N CYS A 27 4.63 3.28 1.76
CA CYS A 27 3.82 3.08 2.97
C CYS A 27 2.91 4.27 3.31
N VAL A 28 2.78 5.25 2.40
CA VAL A 28 1.91 6.42 2.61
C VAL A 28 0.46 6.05 2.28
N GLY A 29 -0.47 6.52 3.11
CA GLY A 29 -1.89 6.27 2.88
C GLY A 29 -2.76 6.77 4.03
N SER A 30 -4.07 6.59 3.87
CA SER A 30 -5.10 6.91 4.88
C SER A 30 -6.05 5.75 5.11
N ILE A 31 -6.87 5.86 6.15
CA ILE A 31 -8.05 5.00 6.38
C ILE A 31 -9.25 5.93 6.51
N ASP A 32 -9.96 6.13 5.40
CA ASP A 32 -11.14 7.00 5.34
C ASP A 32 -12.40 6.15 5.35
N LEU A 33 -13.05 6.07 6.52
CA LEU A 33 -14.26 5.29 6.74
C LEU A 33 -15.46 6.19 6.90
N LYS A 34 -16.43 6.06 6.00
CA LYS A 34 -17.63 6.89 5.97
C LYS A 34 -18.81 6.11 5.36
N PRO A 35 -20.03 6.20 5.97
CA PRO A 35 -21.24 5.67 5.33
C PRO A 35 -21.39 6.25 3.91
N PHE A 36 -21.67 5.42 2.92
CA PHE A 36 -21.70 5.85 1.51
C PHE A 36 -22.65 7.04 1.28
N LYS A 37 -23.81 7.06 1.95
CA LYS A 37 -24.76 8.18 1.87
C LYS A 37 -24.15 9.53 2.29
N LEU A 38 -23.13 9.54 3.12
CA LEU A 38 -22.47 10.74 3.63
C LEU A 38 -21.19 11.10 2.86
N THR A 39 -20.79 10.30 1.87
CA THR A 39 -19.59 10.58 1.07
C THR A 39 -19.85 11.71 0.08
N LYS A 40 -18.78 12.43 -0.25
CA LYS A 40 -18.75 13.47 -1.27
C LYS A 40 -17.72 13.11 -2.33
N ALA A 41 -17.87 13.62 -3.55
CA ALA A 41 -16.90 13.40 -4.62
C ALA A 41 -15.45 13.73 -4.20
N ASN A 42 -15.28 14.81 -3.44
CA ASN A 42 -13.96 15.22 -2.95
C ASN A 42 -13.32 14.23 -1.97
N ASP A 43 -14.10 13.45 -1.22
CA ASP A 43 -13.54 12.39 -0.35
C ASP A 43 -12.81 11.33 -1.19
N PHE A 44 -13.40 10.96 -2.34
CA PHE A 44 -12.78 10.03 -3.28
C PHE A 44 -11.54 10.65 -3.95
N VAL A 45 -11.66 11.88 -4.48
CA VAL A 45 -10.52 12.56 -5.13
C VAL A 45 -9.34 12.64 -4.18
N SER A 46 -9.54 13.11 -2.95
CA SER A 46 -8.46 13.23 -1.96
C SER A 46 -7.82 11.88 -1.62
N SER A 47 -8.64 10.84 -1.47
CA SER A 47 -8.14 9.49 -1.21
C SER A 47 -7.34 8.94 -2.41
N TYR A 48 -7.79 9.16 -3.63
CA TYR A 48 -7.06 8.76 -4.84
C TYR A 48 -5.73 9.53 -4.98
N VAL A 49 -5.73 10.83 -4.74
CA VAL A 49 -4.50 11.63 -4.80
C VAL A 49 -3.45 11.09 -3.83
N LEU A 50 -3.82 10.87 -2.57
CA LEU A 50 -2.89 10.40 -1.55
C LEU A 50 -2.42 8.95 -1.78
N ASN A 51 -3.36 8.04 -2.05
CA ASN A 51 -3.07 6.60 -2.05
C ASN A 51 -2.58 6.08 -3.41
N LEU A 52 -2.95 6.73 -4.52
CA LEU A 52 -2.66 6.25 -5.88
C LEU A 52 -1.83 7.24 -6.69
N VAL A 53 -2.28 8.50 -6.85
CA VAL A 53 -1.59 9.44 -7.73
C VAL A 53 -0.19 9.78 -7.21
N ALA A 54 -0.05 10.02 -5.91
CA ALA A 54 1.25 10.36 -5.32
C ALA A 54 2.31 9.26 -5.52
N VAL A 55 1.93 7.99 -5.50
CA VAL A 55 2.87 6.90 -5.76
C VAL A 55 3.32 6.88 -7.21
N THR A 56 2.45 7.20 -8.18
CA THR A 56 2.83 7.23 -9.60
C THR A 56 3.91 8.28 -9.86
N GLU A 57 3.83 9.44 -9.19
CA GLU A 57 4.85 10.50 -9.29
C GLU A 57 6.22 10.02 -8.77
N ILE A 58 6.24 9.31 -7.63
CA ILE A 58 7.47 8.74 -7.07
C ILE A 58 8.06 7.69 -8.03
N LEU A 59 7.24 6.75 -8.49
CA LEU A 59 7.71 5.67 -9.35
C LEU A 59 8.27 6.22 -10.66
N ARG A 60 7.59 7.18 -11.28
CA ARG A 60 8.07 7.85 -12.50
C ARG A 60 9.38 8.61 -12.26
N THR A 61 9.51 9.28 -11.12
CA THR A 61 10.71 10.05 -10.78
C THR A 61 11.96 9.17 -10.63
N PHE A 62 11.82 7.97 -10.06
CA PHE A 62 12.93 7.08 -9.77
C PHE A 62 13.02 5.86 -10.69
N GLN A 63 12.22 5.80 -11.75
CA GLN A 63 12.15 4.66 -12.66
C GLN A 63 13.51 4.29 -13.27
N ASP A 64 14.27 5.28 -13.76
CA ASP A 64 15.56 5.04 -14.40
C ASP A 64 16.60 4.50 -13.41
N ASN A 65 16.59 5.02 -12.17
CA ASN A 65 17.48 4.53 -11.12
C ASN A 65 17.13 3.08 -10.75
N LEU A 66 15.84 2.78 -10.55
CA LEU A 66 15.37 1.41 -10.29
C LEU A 66 15.69 0.47 -11.45
N LYS A 67 15.51 0.92 -12.70
CA LYS A 67 15.81 0.11 -13.89
C LYS A 67 17.30 -0.26 -13.97
N LYS A 68 18.19 0.72 -13.74
CA LYS A 68 19.63 0.52 -13.70
C LYS A 68 20.03 -0.56 -12.68
N ASN A 69 19.37 -0.58 -11.54
CA ASN A 69 19.71 -1.42 -10.39
C ASN A 69 18.89 -2.72 -10.32
N LYS A 70 18.06 -3.03 -11.34
CA LYS A 70 17.10 -4.15 -11.31
C LYS A 70 16.26 -4.15 -10.04
N GLY A 71 15.72 -2.97 -9.70
CA GLY A 71 15.06 -2.69 -8.44
C GLY A 71 13.75 -3.43 -8.22
N SER A 72 13.22 -3.29 -7.01
CA SER A 72 11.94 -3.86 -6.62
C SER A 72 11.05 -2.84 -5.93
N ILE A 73 9.75 -2.89 -6.22
CA ILE A 73 8.74 -1.99 -5.65
C ILE A 73 7.73 -2.80 -4.85
N VAL A 74 7.40 -2.32 -3.67
CA VAL A 74 6.30 -2.86 -2.85
C VAL A 74 5.30 -1.75 -2.55
N LEU A 75 4.07 -1.97 -3.00
CA LEU A 75 2.92 -1.12 -2.72
C LEU A 75 2.04 -1.74 -1.63
N PHE A 76 1.20 -0.92 -1.01
CA PHE A 76 0.28 -1.39 0.02
C PHE A 76 -1.16 -1.09 -0.37
N SER A 77 -1.96 -2.17 -0.51
CA SER A 77 -3.41 -2.16 -0.64
C SER A 77 -4.08 -2.45 0.71
N THR A 78 -5.20 -3.12 0.69
CA THR A 78 -5.95 -3.65 1.82
C THR A 78 -6.81 -4.82 1.36
N VAL A 79 -7.08 -5.79 2.22
CA VAL A 79 -8.07 -6.84 1.92
C VAL A 79 -9.47 -6.27 1.62
N ALA A 80 -9.75 -5.05 2.11
CA ALA A 80 -11.00 -4.35 1.81
C ALA A 80 -11.17 -3.98 0.32
N ALA A 81 -10.11 -4.02 -0.47
CA ALA A 81 -10.20 -3.79 -1.92
C ALA A 81 -10.93 -4.92 -2.65
N LYS A 82 -10.86 -6.16 -2.12
CA LYS A 82 -11.51 -7.35 -2.70
C LYS A 82 -12.68 -7.85 -1.85
N LYS A 83 -12.54 -7.84 -0.53
CA LYS A 83 -13.60 -8.22 0.40
C LYS A 83 -14.34 -6.97 0.88
N GLY A 84 -15.61 -6.83 0.55
CA GLY A 84 -16.42 -5.68 0.95
C GLY A 84 -16.54 -5.54 2.47
N PHE A 85 -16.35 -4.32 2.97
CA PHE A 85 -16.60 -3.94 4.34
C PHE A 85 -17.49 -2.69 4.39
N THR A 86 -18.34 -2.59 5.39
CA THR A 86 -19.19 -1.42 5.61
C THR A 86 -18.33 -0.16 5.78
N ASN A 87 -18.75 0.94 5.17
CA ASN A 87 -18.10 2.26 5.25
C ASN A 87 -16.72 2.36 4.56
N HIS A 88 -16.30 1.37 3.77
CA HIS A 88 -14.96 1.36 3.14
C HIS A 88 -14.95 1.82 1.68
N SER A 89 -16.04 2.33 1.12
CA SER A 89 -16.15 2.65 -0.31
C SER A 89 -15.02 3.57 -0.81
N ILE A 90 -14.63 4.58 -0.05
CA ILE A 90 -13.57 5.53 -0.41
C ILE A 90 -12.22 4.81 -0.50
N ILE A 91 -11.79 4.20 0.61
CA ILE A 91 -10.45 3.60 0.68
C ILE A 91 -10.34 2.33 -0.17
N SER A 92 -11.40 1.51 -0.22
CA SER A 92 -11.40 0.29 -1.04
C SER A 92 -11.23 0.60 -2.52
N SER A 93 -11.92 1.62 -3.05
CA SER A 93 -11.80 2.00 -4.45
C SER A 93 -10.40 2.54 -4.79
N ALA A 94 -9.81 3.39 -3.92
CA ALA A 94 -8.46 3.90 -4.12
C ALA A 94 -7.41 2.77 -4.07
N LYS A 95 -7.54 1.84 -3.13
CA LYS A 95 -6.61 0.71 -2.98
C LYS A 95 -6.78 -0.37 -4.05
N ALA A 96 -7.98 -0.57 -4.58
CA ALA A 96 -8.19 -1.38 -5.79
C ALA A 96 -7.45 -0.77 -7.00
N GLY A 97 -7.41 0.56 -7.10
CA GLY A 97 -6.58 1.26 -8.09
C GLY A 97 -5.09 0.96 -7.93
N VAL A 98 -4.58 0.88 -6.70
CA VAL A 98 -3.18 0.48 -6.42
C VAL A 98 -2.91 -0.96 -6.87
N GLU A 99 -3.87 -1.88 -6.68
CA GLU A 99 -3.74 -3.27 -7.17
C GLU A 99 -3.68 -3.31 -8.70
N GLY A 100 -4.58 -2.58 -9.38
CA GLY A 100 -4.56 -2.45 -10.85
C GLY A 100 -3.26 -1.84 -11.37
N LEU A 101 -2.77 -0.78 -10.73
CA LEU A 101 -1.47 -0.18 -11.04
C LEU A 101 -0.32 -1.18 -10.88
N THR A 102 -0.34 -2.00 -9.82
CA THR A 102 0.66 -3.04 -9.59
C THR A 102 0.75 -4.02 -10.76
N VAL A 103 -0.40 -4.53 -11.22
CA VAL A 103 -0.47 -5.51 -12.32
C VAL A 103 0.01 -4.88 -13.63
N ALA A 104 -0.45 -3.66 -13.94
CA ALA A 104 -0.08 -2.97 -15.16
C ALA A 104 1.43 -2.67 -15.22
N LEU A 105 1.99 -2.10 -14.15
CA LEU A 105 3.41 -1.78 -14.10
C LEU A 105 4.30 -3.01 -14.01
N ALA A 106 3.83 -4.13 -13.44
CA ALA A 106 4.59 -5.38 -13.47
C ALA A 106 4.84 -5.88 -14.90
N ALA A 107 3.86 -5.73 -15.78
CA ALA A 107 4.00 -6.10 -17.19
C ALA A 107 4.88 -5.08 -17.96
N GLU A 108 4.71 -3.79 -17.67
CA GLU A 108 5.41 -2.71 -18.39
C GLU A 108 6.89 -2.60 -18.01
N LEU A 109 7.22 -2.79 -16.72
CA LEU A 109 8.57 -2.56 -16.18
C LEU A 109 9.46 -3.80 -16.19
N ALA A 110 8.90 -4.97 -16.44
CA ALA A 110 9.68 -6.21 -16.60
C ALA A 110 10.58 -6.11 -17.85
N PRO A 111 11.75 -6.75 -17.88
CA PRO A 111 12.35 -7.59 -16.82
C PRO A 111 13.22 -6.81 -15.84
N TYR A 112 13.20 -5.48 -15.89
CA TYR A 112 14.15 -4.63 -15.16
C TYR A 112 13.72 -4.31 -13.74
N ILE A 113 12.40 -4.14 -13.50
CA ILE A 113 11.85 -3.76 -12.20
C ILE A 113 10.73 -4.74 -11.86
N ARG A 114 10.75 -5.27 -10.64
CA ARG A 114 9.64 -6.04 -10.09
C ARG A 114 8.75 -5.14 -9.25
N ILE A 115 7.46 -5.36 -9.31
CA ILE A 115 6.49 -4.64 -8.49
C ILE A 115 5.44 -5.61 -7.94
N ASN A 116 5.21 -5.54 -6.63
CA ASN A 116 4.21 -6.35 -5.94
C ASN A 116 3.43 -5.49 -4.95
N CYS A 117 2.27 -5.97 -4.55
CA CYS A 117 1.40 -5.29 -3.61
C CYS A 117 1.10 -6.19 -2.41
N ILE A 118 1.18 -5.64 -1.21
CA ILE A 118 0.75 -6.29 0.02
C ILE A 118 -0.64 -5.76 0.36
N ALA A 119 -1.58 -6.65 0.66
CA ALA A 119 -2.93 -6.33 1.08
C ALA A 119 -3.15 -6.74 2.54
N PRO A 120 -2.86 -5.87 3.52
CA PRO A 120 -3.07 -6.19 4.93
C PRO A 120 -4.55 -6.17 5.30
N SER A 121 -4.90 -6.91 6.37
CA SER A 121 -6.06 -6.61 7.19
C SER A 121 -5.70 -5.56 8.25
N LEU A 122 -6.61 -5.30 9.20
CA LEU A 122 -6.36 -4.33 10.25
C LEU A 122 -5.08 -4.67 11.01
N THR A 123 -4.15 -3.72 11.00
CA THR A 123 -2.81 -3.85 11.57
C THR A 123 -2.59 -2.71 12.57
N LYS A 124 -1.99 -3.01 13.72
CA LYS A 124 -1.63 -1.99 14.72
C LYS A 124 -0.73 -0.93 14.13
N SER A 125 -1.22 0.30 14.10
CA SER A 125 -0.50 1.46 13.54
C SER A 125 -1.11 2.76 14.07
N LYS A 126 -0.42 3.87 13.84
CA LYS A 126 -0.97 5.19 14.19
C LYS A 126 -2.30 5.46 13.46
N ILE A 127 -2.42 5.04 12.20
CA ILE A 127 -3.63 5.24 11.38
C ILE A 127 -4.78 4.38 11.90
N ALA A 128 -4.51 3.16 12.35
CA ALA A 128 -5.52 2.23 12.85
C ALA A 128 -6.13 2.65 14.20
N LYS A 129 -5.54 3.61 14.93
CA LYS A 129 -6.09 4.13 16.19
C LYS A 129 -7.49 4.72 16.03
N SER A 130 -7.84 5.24 14.86
CA SER A 130 -9.19 5.74 14.57
C SER A 130 -10.23 4.62 14.52
N VAL A 131 -9.83 3.41 14.23
CA VAL A 131 -10.66 2.19 14.14
C VAL A 131 -10.63 1.44 15.47
N ILE A 132 -9.45 1.27 16.06
CA ILE A 132 -9.23 0.55 17.33
C ILE A 132 -9.37 1.55 18.49
N LYS A 133 -10.61 1.84 18.87
CA LYS A 133 -10.89 2.84 19.91
C LYS A 133 -10.68 2.35 21.33
N ASN A 134 -10.79 1.04 21.56
CA ASN A 134 -10.62 0.38 22.86
C ASN A 134 -10.35 -1.12 22.67
N THR A 135 -9.98 -1.78 23.77
CA THR A 135 -9.65 -3.22 23.81
C THR A 135 -10.80 -4.11 23.34
N SER A 136 -12.04 -3.80 23.71
CA SER A 136 -13.21 -4.60 23.34
C SER A 136 -13.43 -4.60 21.82
N ILE A 137 -13.21 -3.47 21.13
CA ILE A 137 -13.27 -3.39 19.67
C ILE A 137 -12.11 -4.18 19.05
N GLU A 138 -10.91 -4.05 19.62
CA GLU A 138 -9.74 -4.82 19.16
C GLU A 138 -10.00 -6.33 19.23
N GLU A 139 -10.47 -6.83 20.37
CA GLU A 139 -10.81 -8.24 20.56
C GLU A 139 -11.92 -8.72 19.62
N SER A 140 -12.94 -7.91 19.41
CA SER A 140 -14.04 -8.22 18.50
C SER A 140 -13.53 -8.37 17.06
N ILE A 141 -12.64 -7.50 16.62
CA ILE A 141 -12.03 -7.58 15.30
C ILE A 141 -11.04 -8.75 15.20
N ALA A 142 -10.26 -9.00 16.26
CA ALA A 142 -9.34 -10.13 16.34
C ALA A 142 -10.05 -11.47 16.13
N LYS A 143 -11.23 -11.65 16.73
CA LYS A 143 -12.06 -12.87 16.59
C LYS A 143 -12.48 -13.15 15.14
N LEU A 144 -12.58 -12.11 14.30
CA LEU A 144 -12.91 -12.23 12.88
C LEU A 144 -11.77 -12.78 12.02
N HIS A 145 -10.56 -12.83 12.54
CA HIS A 145 -9.40 -13.41 11.86
C HIS A 145 -9.24 -14.89 12.31
N PRO A 146 -9.04 -15.83 11.38
CA PRO A 146 -8.68 -17.21 11.74
C PRO A 146 -7.54 -17.30 12.75
N LEU A 147 -6.48 -16.47 12.61
CA LEU A 147 -5.36 -16.42 13.56
C LEU A 147 -5.65 -15.70 14.88
N LYS A 148 -6.91 -15.29 15.13
CA LYS A 148 -7.42 -14.76 16.41
C LYS A 148 -6.65 -13.56 16.98
N ARG A 149 -6.03 -12.78 16.12
CA ARG A 149 -5.39 -11.50 16.46
C ARG A 149 -5.53 -10.49 15.31
N ILE A 150 -5.35 -9.23 15.59
CA ILE A 150 -5.08 -8.23 14.55
C ILE A 150 -3.60 -8.29 14.13
N GLY A 151 -3.27 -7.72 12.97
CA GLY A 151 -1.90 -7.73 12.47
C GLY A 151 -0.97 -6.82 13.28
N GLU A 152 0.31 -7.17 13.30
CA GLU A 152 1.39 -6.29 13.73
C GLU A 152 2.11 -5.72 12.50
N ALA A 153 2.76 -4.56 12.64
CA ALA A 153 3.48 -3.94 11.51
C ALA A 153 4.56 -4.86 10.92
N THR A 154 5.17 -5.69 11.77
CA THR A 154 6.18 -6.68 11.39
C THR A 154 5.64 -7.78 10.48
N ASP A 155 4.35 -8.13 10.57
CA ASP A 155 3.75 -9.14 9.68
C ASP A 155 3.87 -8.71 8.21
N SER A 156 3.54 -7.46 7.91
CA SER A 156 3.67 -6.91 6.55
C SER A 156 5.11 -6.53 6.21
N ALA A 157 5.90 -6.06 7.18
CA ALA A 157 7.28 -5.65 6.95
C ALA A 157 8.17 -6.83 6.54
N ASN A 158 7.97 -8.01 7.13
CA ASN A 158 8.70 -9.23 6.77
C ASN A 158 8.47 -9.63 5.30
N LEU A 159 7.22 -9.56 4.83
CA LEU A 159 6.90 -9.82 3.43
C LEU A 159 7.47 -8.73 2.52
N ALA A 160 7.36 -7.46 2.92
CA ALA A 160 7.93 -6.36 2.15
C ALA A 160 9.45 -6.51 1.99
N HIS A 161 10.17 -6.85 3.05
CA HIS A 161 11.60 -7.13 3.01
C HIS A 161 11.92 -8.28 2.05
N PHE A 162 11.17 -9.39 2.12
CA PHE A 162 11.35 -10.50 1.18
C PHE A 162 11.14 -10.06 -0.28
N LEU A 163 10.06 -9.32 -0.56
CA LEU A 163 9.72 -8.86 -1.90
C LEU A 163 10.71 -7.83 -2.47
N LEU A 164 11.37 -7.06 -1.62
CA LEU A 164 12.38 -6.08 -2.03
C LEU A 164 13.74 -6.71 -2.34
N THR A 165 13.99 -7.93 -1.88
CA THR A 165 15.28 -8.62 -2.07
C THR A 165 15.29 -9.55 -3.29
N SER A 166 16.48 -10.02 -3.67
CA SER A 166 16.68 -11.01 -4.74
C SER A 166 16.04 -12.37 -4.45
N LYS A 167 15.67 -12.66 -3.19
CA LYS A 167 14.98 -13.90 -2.80
C LYS A 167 13.62 -14.06 -3.47
N SER A 168 13.02 -12.97 -3.97
CA SER A 168 11.76 -12.95 -4.69
C SER A 168 11.94 -12.64 -6.19
N SER A 169 13.07 -12.99 -6.77
CA SER A 169 13.45 -12.67 -8.17
C SER A 169 12.46 -13.16 -9.24
N TRP A 170 11.63 -14.16 -8.91
CA TRP A 170 10.60 -14.71 -9.82
C TRP A 170 9.17 -14.31 -9.41
N ILE A 171 9.02 -13.24 -8.61
CA ILE A 171 7.74 -12.75 -8.11
C ILE A 171 7.55 -11.30 -8.55
N THR A 172 6.58 -11.05 -9.44
CA THR A 172 6.14 -9.72 -9.86
C THR A 172 4.64 -9.72 -10.19
N GLY A 173 3.97 -8.58 -10.06
CA GLY A 173 2.55 -8.40 -10.35
C GLY A 173 1.61 -9.04 -9.33
N GLN A 174 2.12 -9.48 -8.18
CA GLN A 174 1.30 -10.18 -7.19
C GLN A 174 0.67 -9.23 -6.17
N ILE A 175 -0.58 -9.52 -5.82
CA ILE A 175 -1.29 -8.92 -4.70
C ILE A 175 -1.41 -9.99 -3.61
N ILE A 176 -0.62 -9.84 -2.53
CA ILE A 176 -0.48 -10.85 -1.49
C ILE A 176 -1.16 -10.37 -0.22
N ALA A 177 -2.17 -11.11 0.24
CA ALA A 177 -2.84 -10.82 1.49
C ALA A 177 -1.95 -11.15 2.70
N VAL A 178 -1.88 -10.22 3.67
CA VAL A 178 -1.26 -10.43 4.99
C VAL A 178 -2.33 -10.07 6.03
N ASP A 179 -3.20 -11.03 6.32
CA ASP A 179 -4.48 -10.74 6.94
C ASP A 179 -4.94 -11.76 7.99
N GLY A 180 -4.09 -12.66 8.39
CA GLY A 180 -4.44 -13.70 9.36
C GLY A 180 -5.60 -14.61 8.93
N GLY A 181 -5.80 -14.75 7.61
CA GLY A 181 -6.90 -15.54 7.02
C GLY A 181 -8.24 -14.79 6.93
N ARG A 182 -8.26 -13.47 7.11
CA ARG A 182 -9.50 -12.65 7.15
C ARG A 182 -10.27 -12.65 5.83
N SER A 183 -9.57 -12.80 4.71
CA SER A 183 -10.14 -12.76 3.36
C SER A 183 -10.34 -14.12 2.70
N SER A 184 -9.93 -15.20 3.38
CA SER A 184 -10.21 -16.57 2.94
C SER A 184 -11.66 -16.97 3.13
#